data_f93ab377fcf361619b7c7786fe3730b8
#
_entry.id   f93ab377fcf361619b7c7786fe3730b8
#
_cell.length_a   1.000
_cell.length_b   1.000
_cell.length_c   1.000
_cell.angle_alpha   90.00
_cell.angle_beta   90.00
_cell.angle_gamma   90.00
#
_symmetry.space_group_name_H-M   'P 1'
#
loop_
_entity.id
_entity.type
_entity.pdbx_description
1 polymer ?
#
loop_
_entity_poly.entity_id
_entity_poly.type
_entity_poly.pdbx_seq_one_letter_code
_entity_poly.pdbx_strand_id
1 'polypeptide(L)'
;MTDTKENWEKPEILHGKLTKYNYIVQYPENLKLGKYFDIGTFTYINSKFSVEIGDNVQIGSHCSIYSNSTIDKKSGPVILKENCRVGSHSTIMPNVTIGKNSIIAAHSFVTCDVPPNEVWVGGPAKFKSELKNKD
;
A
#
# COMPACT_ATOMS: atom_id res chain seq x y z
N MET A 1 -13.60 -8.54 -0.04
CA MET A 1 -13.92 -7.21 0.46
C MET A 1 -15.42 -7.00 0.51
N THR A 2 -15.95 -6.80 1.64
CA THR A 2 -17.40 -6.77 1.82
C THR A 2 -17.94 -5.49 2.43
N ASP A 3 -17.06 -4.63 2.91
CA ASP A 3 -17.51 -3.41 3.54
C ASP A 3 -18.06 -2.46 2.53
N THR A 4 -19.24 -1.94 2.82
CA THR A 4 -19.81 -0.85 2.03
C THR A 4 -19.22 0.46 2.54
N LYS A 5 -19.29 1.50 1.70
CA LYS A 5 -18.85 2.82 2.12
C LYS A 5 -19.62 3.33 3.34
N GLU A 6 -20.85 2.88 3.50
CA GLU A 6 -21.70 3.29 4.63
C GLU A 6 -21.18 2.81 5.97
N ASN A 7 -20.55 1.64 6.00
CA ASN A 7 -20.05 1.04 7.23
C ASN A 7 -18.56 1.26 7.45
N TRP A 8 -17.93 1.99 6.55
CA TRP A 8 -16.50 2.21 6.64
C TRP A 8 -16.18 3.27 7.69
N GLU A 9 -15.19 2.97 8.54
CA GLU A 9 -14.68 3.89 9.54
C GLU A 9 -13.17 3.96 9.46
N LYS A 10 -12.62 5.18 9.55
CA LYS A 10 -11.18 5.33 9.67
C LYS A 10 -10.76 4.88 11.06
N PRO A 11 -9.84 3.93 11.19
CA PRO A 11 -9.41 3.47 12.50
C PRO A 11 -8.54 4.50 13.22
N GLU A 12 -8.47 4.40 14.54
CA GLU A 12 -7.46 5.10 15.31
C GLU A 12 -6.12 4.40 15.10
N ILE A 13 -5.08 5.18 14.84
CA ILE A 13 -3.76 4.63 14.57
C ILE A 13 -2.75 5.25 15.53
N LEU A 14 -2.13 4.40 16.35
CA LEU A 14 -1.09 4.80 17.30
C LEU A 14 0.22 4.15 16.89
N HIS A 15 1.32 4.88 17.07
CA HIS A 15 2.65 4.42 16.66
C HIS A 15 2.96 3.03 17.19
N GLY A 16 3.27 2.10 16.28
CA GLY A 16 3.73 0.77 16.58
C GLY A 16 2.73 -0.15 17.26
N LYS A 17 1.44 0.22 17.28
CA LYS A 17 0.41 -0.58 17.91
C LYS A 17 -0.58 -1.12 16.89
N LEU A 18 -1.08 -2.34 17.14
CA LEU A 18 -2.10 -2.91 16.27
C LEU A 18 -3.37 -2.04 16.31
N THR A 19 -3.90 -1.75 15.13
CA THR A 19 -5.21 -1.12 14.99
C THR A 19 -6.31 -2.14 15.28
N LYS A 20 -7.56 -1.70 15.30
CA LYS A 20 -8.68 -2.63 15.44
C LYS A 20 -8.79 -3.63 14.28
N TYR A 21 -8.12 -3.37 13.18
CA TYR A 21 -8.06 -4.28 12.03
C TYR A 21 -6.75 -5.08 11.97
N ASN A 22 -5.95 -5.01 13.04
CA ASN A 22 -4.74 -5.81 13.20
C ASN A 22 -3.63 -5.48 12.19
N TYR A 23 -3.48 -4.23 11.79
CA TYR A 23 -2.29 -3.79 11.09
C TYR A 23 -1.53 -2.77 11.94
N ILE A 24 -0.26 -2.54 11.63
CA ILE A 24 0.62 -1.70 12.43
C ILE A 24 1.19 -0.57 11.56
N VAL A 25 1.23 0.64 12.11
CA VAL A 25 1.86 1.78 11.47
C VAL A 25 2.89 2.38 12.41
N GLN A 26 4.10 2.57 11.91
CA GLN A 26 5.11 3.38 12.59
C GLN A 26 5.09 4.78 12.00
N TYR A 27 5.18 5.78 12.87
CA TYR A 27 5.14 7.21 12.51
C TYR A 27 3.82 7.59 11.81
N PRO A 28 2.67 7.35 12.47
CA PRO A 28 1.37 7.64 11.84
C PRO A 28 1.15 9.12 11.56
N GLU A 29 1.88 10.01 12.22
CA GLU A 29 1.83 11.44 11.92
C GLU A 29 2.28 11.76 10.49
N ASN A 30 3.05 10.86 9.87
CA ASN A 30 3.53 11.04 8.50
C ASN A 30 2.77 10.15 7.50
N LEU A 31 1.65 9.56 7.93
CA LEU A 31 0.78 8.76 7.07
C LEU A 31 -0.42 9.59 6.66
N LYS A 32 -0.59 9.79 5.35
CA LYS A 32 -1.75 10.47 4.79
C LYS A 32 -2.72 9.46 4.24
N LEU A 33 -3.95 9.51 4.69
CA LEU A 33 -4.97 8.54 4.32
C LEU A 33 -6.15 9.24 3.65
N GLY A 34 -6.59 8.70 2.52
CA GLY A 34 -7.83 9.06 1.91
C GLY A 34 -9.01 8.38 2.61
N LYS A 35 -10.06 8.10 1.85
CA LYS A 35 -11.29 7.48 2.35
C LYS A 35 -11.49 6.11 1.73
N TYR A 36 -12.20 5.25 2.46
CA TYR A 36 -12.65 3.95 1.95
C TYR A 36 -11.52 3.02 1.55
N PHE A 37 -10.34 3.21 2.17
CA PHE A 37 -9.22 2.28 1.99
C PHE A 37 -9.45 1.01 2.80
N ASP A 38 -8.76 -0.05 2.41
CA ASP A 38 -8.81 -1.33 3.11
C ASP A 38 -7.38 -1.85 3.25
N ILE A 39 -6.92 -1.98 4.48
CA ILE A 39 -5.58 -2.47 4.78
C ILE A 39 -5.72 -3.79 5.51
N GLY A 40 -5.16 -4.85 4.93
CA GLY A 40 -5.32 -6.19 5.44
C GLY A 40 -4.58 -6.47 6.73
N THR A 41 -5.01 -7.54 7.39
CA THR A 41 -4.49 -7.98 8.68
C THR A 41 -2.98 -8.24 8.58
N PHE A 42 -2.27 -7.82 9.61
CA PHE A 42 -0.81 -7.98 9.77
C PHE A 42 0.03 -7.29 8.72
N THR A 43 -0.54 -6.31 8.04
CA THR A 43 0.24 -5.42 7.20
C THR A 43 1.04 -4.47 8.09
N TYR A 44 2.26 -4.20 7.68
CA TYR A 44 3.17 -3.29 8.38
C TYR A 44 3.46 -2.09 7.49
N ILE A 45 3.32 -0.89 8.06
CA ILE A 45 3.60 0.34 7.33
C ILE A 45 4.60 1.17 8.12
N ASN A 46 5.73 1.48 7.51
CA ASN A 46 6.69 2.42 8.06
C ASN A 46 6.57 3.75 7.33
N SER A 47 6.05 4.77 8.04
CA SER A 47 5.78 6.08 7.46
C SER A 47 6.81 7.14 7.85
N LYS A 48 7.97 6.73 8.32
CA LYS A 48 8.97 7.70 8.82
C LYS A 48 9.25 8.82 7.80
N PHE A 49 9.34 8.47 6.52
CA PHE A 49 9.61 9.43 5.45
C PHE A 49 8.40 9.64 4.52
N SER A 50 7.22 9.46 5.08
CA SER A 50 5.93 9.70 4.45
C SER A 50 5.39 8.51 3.64
N VAL A 51 4.16 8.14 3.95
CA VAL A 51 3.37 7.22 3.14
C VAL A 51 2.03 7.88 2.87
N GLU A 52 1.59 7.83 1.63
CA GLU A 52 0.29 8.37 1.23
C GLU A 52 -0.54 7.26 0.60
N ILE A 53 -1.73 7.06 1.13
CA ILE A 53 -2.67 6.04 0.64
C ILE A 53 -3.94 6.75 0.22
N GLY A 54 -4.25 6.67 -1.08
CA GLY A 54 -5.37 7.36 -1.67
C GLY A 54 -6.72 6.69 -1.40
N ASP A 55 -7.76 7.28 -1.98
CA ASP A 55 -9.12 6.77 -1.82
C ASP A 55 -9.27 5.39 -2.46
N ASN A 56 -10.04 4.53 -1.82
CA ASN A 56 -10.40 3.21 -2.33
C ASN A 56 -9.20 2.28 -2.60
N VAL A 57 -8.05 2.56 -2.01
CA VAL A 57 -6.89 1.67 -2.13
C VAL A 57 -7.15 0.41 -1.31
N GLN A 58 -6.80 -0.73 -1.88
CA GLN A 58 -6.86 -2.01 -1.17
C GLN A 58 -5.46 -2.58 -1.02
N ILE A 59 -5.11 -2.95 0.19
CA ILE A 59 -3.83 -3.60 0.50
C ILE A 59 -4.16 -4.93 1.16
N GLY A 60 -3.66 -6.01 0.59
CA GLY A 60 -3.89 -7.34 1.13
C GLY A 60 -3.23 -7.55 2.48
N SER A 61 -3.47 -8.72 3.07
CA SER A 61 -2.86 -9.05 4.36
C SER A 61 -1.36 -9.29 4.23
N HIS A 62 -0.65 -9.12 5.35
CA HIS A 62 0.77 -9.45 5.45
C HIS A 62 1.64 -8.70 4.44
N CYS A 63 1.24 -7.50 4.06
CA CYS A 63 2.06 -6.65 3.21
C CYS A 63 3.02 -5.83 4.07
N SER A 64 4.10 -5.36 3.46
CA SER A 64 5.03 -4.45 4.11
C SER A 64 5.24 -3.24 3.22
N ILE A 65 5.06 -2.06 3.78
CA ILE A 65 5.26 -0.80 3.05
C ILE A 65 6.31 0.01 3.79
N TYR A 66 7.43 0.25 3.14
CA TYR A 66 8.58 0.91 3.76
C TYR A 66 8.87 2.26 3.11
N SER A 67 8.70 3.33 3.86
CA SER A 67 9.30 4.62 3.49
C SER A 67 10.74 4.70 4.00
N ASN A 68 11.11 3.77 4.88
CA ASN A 68 12.47 3.67 5.43
C ASN A 68 12.85 2.20 5.51
N SER A 69 13.88 1.82 4.78
CA SER A 69 14.44 0.47 4.82
C SER A 69 15.86 0.57 5.35
N THR A 70 16.05 0.18 6.61
CA THR A 70 17.35 0.34 7.27
C THR A 70 18.37 -0.67 6.79
N ILE A 71 17.93 -1.84 6.32
CA ILE A 71 18.82 -2.92 5.90
C ILE A 71 19.65 -2.50 4.69
N ASP A 72 19.02 -1.89 3.70
CA ASP A 72 19.72 -1.43 2.49
C ASP A 72 19.83 0.08 2.41
N LYS A 73 19.57 0.78 3.52
CA LYS A 73 19.77 2.23 3.68
C LYS A 73 19.03 3.06 2.63
N LYS A 74 17.80 2.69 2.34
CA LYS A 74 16.94 3.43 1.42
C LYS A 74 15.85 4.13 2.19
N SER A 75 15.50 5.34 1.76
CA SER A 75 14.43 6.10 2.38
C SER A 75 13.77 7.00 1.34
N GLY A 76 12.52 7.34 1.57
CA GLY A 76 11.77 8.24 0.73
C GLY A 76 10.29 7.90 0.72
N PRO A 77 9.47 8.82 0.21
CA PRO A 77 8.02 8.66 0.29
C PRO A 77 7.51 7.51 -0.56
N VAL A 78 6.42 6.89 -0.09
CA VAL A 78 5.68 5.89 -0.85
C VAL A 78 4.28 6.45 -1.09
N ILE A 79 3.83 6.39 -2.33
CA ILE A 79 2.52 6.93 -2.71
C ILE A 79 1.72 5.85 -3.41
N LEU A 80 0.57 5.51 -2.84
CA LEU A 80 -0.38 4.58 -3.43
C LEU A 80 -1.57 5.40 -3.92
N LYS A 81 -1.70 5.54 -5.23
CA LYS A 81 -2.74 6.37 -5.84
C LYS A 81 -4.10 5.68 -5.75
N GLU A 82 -5.15 6.46 -5.95
CA GLU A 82 -6.53 5.97 -5.78
C GLU A 82 -6.82 4.70 -6.57
N ASN A 83 -7.62 3.84 -5.99
CA ASN A 83 -8.06 2.57 -6.57
C ASN A 83 -6.96 1.56 -6.87
N CYS A 84 -5.69 1.82 -6.51
CA CYS A 84 -4.69 0.78 -6.71
C CYS A 84 -4.90 -0.36 -5.72
N ARG A 85 -4.42 -1.54 -6.06
CA ARG A 85 -4.56 -2.74 -5.25
C ARG A 85 -3.22 -3.43 -5.12
N VAL A 86 -2.92 -3.84 -3.90
CA VAL A 86 -1.66 -4.52 -3.59
C VAL A 86 -2.00 -5.91 -3.04
N GLY A 87 -1.59 -6.94 -3.75
CA GLY A 87 -1.86 -8.31 -3.36
C GLY A 87 -1.11 -8.71 -2.09
N SER A 88 -1.63 -9.70 -1.38
CA SER A 88 -1.09 -10.13 -0.08
C SER A 88 0.38 -10.53 -0.17
N HIS A 89 1.08 -10.37 0.94
CA HIS A 89 2.50 -10.71 1.07
C HIS A 89 3.41 -9.93 0.11
N SER A 90 2.97 -8.79 -0.37
CA SER A 90 3.82 -7.94 -1.20
C SER A 90 4.60 -6.95 -0.35
N THR A 91 5.73 -6.50 -0.88
CA THR A 91 6.57 -5.50 -0.24
C THR A 91 6.74 -4.31 -1.18
N ILE A 92 6.50 -3.12 -0.65
CA ILE A 92 6.68 -1.86 -1.41
C ILE A 92 7.85 -1.13 -0.77
N MET A 93 8.85 -0.79 -1.59
CA MET A 93 10.08 -0.17 -1.13
C MET A 93 10.02 1.36 -1.20
N PRO A 94 10.96 2.06 -0.54
CA PRO A 94 10.99 3.52 -0.54
C PRO A 94 11.05 4.12 -1.95
N ASN A 95 10.49 5.31 -2.08
CA ASN A 95 10.47 6.10 -3.33
C ASN A 95 9.63 5.47 -4.44
N VAL A 96 8.65 4.64 -4.09
CA VAL A 96 7.77 4.01 -5.07
C VAL A 96 6.43 4.72 -5.09
N THR A 97 5.95 5.03 -6.29
CA THR A 97 4.58 5.48 -6.53
C THR A 97 3.86 4.40 -7.33
N ILE A 98 2.74 3.93 -6.81
CA ILE A 98 1.87 3.01 -7.56
C ILE A 98 0.73 3.81 -8.14
N GLY A 99 0.60 3.78 -9.46
CA GLY A 99 -0.34 4.61 -10.20
C GLY A 99 -1.79 4.22 -9.99
N LYS A 100 -2.66 5.15 -10.32
CA LYS A 100 -4.11 4.98 -10.19
C LYS A 100 -4.57 3.70 -10.88
N ASN A 101 -5.45 2.96 -10.22
CA ASN A 101 -6.07 1.71 -10.70
C ASN A 101 -5.11 0.52 -10.85
N SER A 102 -3.81 0.69 -10.67
CA SER A 102 -2.86 -0.39 -10.92
C SER A 102 -2.98 -1.50 -9.90
N ILE A 103 -2.59 -2.69 -10.30
CA ILE A 103 -2.64 -3.89 -9.46
C ILE A 103 -1.25 -4.47 -9.34
N ILE A 104 -0.84 -4.69 -8.09
CA ILE A 104 0.38 -5.44 -7.78
C ILE A 104 -0.08 -6.85 -7.37
N ALA A 105 0.33 -7.86 -8.11
CA ALA A 105 -0.04 -9.24 -7.81
C ALA A 105 0.60 -9.67 -6.48
N ALA A 106 0.00 -10.68 -5.85
CA ALA A 106 0.48 -11.19 -4.56
C ALA A 106 1.94 -11.64 -4.64
N HIS A 107 2.65 -11.53 -3.51
CA HIS A 107 4.05 -11.93 -3.39
C HIS A 107 4.99 -11.16 -4.31
N SER A 108 4.68 -9.90 -4.56
CA SER A 108 5.55 -9.07 -5.39
C SER A 108 6.46 -8.19 -4.54
N PHE A 109 7.62 -7.86 -5.10
CA PHE A 109 8.59 -6.97 -4.48
C PHE A 109 8.75 -5.75 -5.37
N VAL A 110 8.15 -4.62 -4.98
CA VAL A 110 8.07 -3.43 -5.83
C VAL A 110 9.17 -2.46 -5.46
N THR A 111 10.09 -2.22 -6.41
CA THR A 111 11.26 -1.37 -6.20
C THR A 111 11.29 -0.14 -7.09
N CYS A 112 10.33 0.02 -7.99
CA CYS A 112 10.26 1.18 -8.88
C CYS A 112 8.80 1.58 -9.09
N ASP A 113 8.60 2.75 -9.65
CA ASP A 113 7.25 3.26 -9.91
C ASP A 113 6.47 2.37 -10.85
N VAL A 114 5.19 2.25 -10.58
CA VAL A 114 4.25 1.51 -11.41
C VAL A 114 3.29 2.51 -12.05
N PRO A 115 3.25 2.57 -13.38
CA PRO A 115 2.32 3.48 -14.07
C PRO A 115 0.86 3.15 -13.78
N PRO A 116 -0.05 4.10 -13.99
CA PRO A 116 -1.47 3.82 -13.79
C PRO A 116 -2.00 2.78 -14.77
N ASN A 117 -3.03 2.07 -14.35
CA ASN A 117 -3.78 1.12 -15.19
C ASN A 117 -2.96 -0.06 -15.68
N GLU A 118 -2.04 -0.54 -14.86
CA GLU A 118 -1.18 -1.69 -15.21
C GLU A 118 -1.19 -2.75 -14.12
N VAL A 119 -0.88 -3.96 -14.51
CA VAL A 119 -0.66 -5.09 -13.59
C VAL A 119 0.83 -5.42 -13.59
N TRP A 120 1.41 -5.47 -12.41
CA TRP A 120 2.82 -5.80 -12.22
C TRP A 120 2.96 -6.98 -11.26
N VAL A 121 3.97 -7.81 -11.46
CA VAL A 121 4.15 -9.04 -10.67
C VAL A 121 5.62 -9.40 -10.55
N GLY A 122 5.97 -10.01 -9.44
CA GLY A 122 7.24 -10.68 -9.24
C GLY A 122 8.17 -10.01 -8.26
N GLY A 123 9.34 -10.58 -8.10
CA GLY A 123 10.39 -10.07 -7.25
C GLY A 123 11.71 -10.04 -7.99
N PRO A 124 12.11 -8.87 -8.54
CA PRO A 124 11.43 -7.58 -8.49
C PRO A 124 10.21 -7.54 -9.42
N ALA A 125 9.23 -6.74 -9.05
CA ALA A 125 8.01 -6.64 -9.84
C ALA A 125 8.28 -6.07 -11.23
N LYS A 126 7.63 -6.66 -12.22
CA LYS A 126 7.76 -6.27 -13.63
C LYS A 126 6.38 -6.13 -14.25
N PHE A 127 6.30 -5.32 -15.30
CA PHE A 127 5.06 -5.17 -16.04
C PHE A 127 4.56 -6.52 -16.55
N LYS A 128 3.30 -6.79 -16.32
CA LYS A 128 2.65 -8.00 -16.83
C LYS A 128 1.66 -7.66 -17.94
N SER A 129 0.78 -6.71 -17.70
CA SER A 129 -0.26 -6.38 -18.67
C SER A 129 -0.89 -5.04 -18.34
N GLU A 130 -1.63 -4.48 -19.27
CA GLU A 130 -2.52 -3.36 -18.99
C GLU A 130 -3.84 -3.88 -18.42
N LEU A 131 -4.50 -3.04 -17.63
CA LEU A 131 -5.84 -3.36 -17.16
C LEU A 131 -6.84 -3.23 -18.32
N LYS A 132 -7.68 -4.25 -18.48
CA LYS A 132 -8.71 -4.23 -19.52
C LYS A 132 -9.87 -3.30 -19.15
N ASN A 133 -10.21 -3.23 -17.87
CA ASN A 133 -11.25 -2.34 -17.34
C ASN A 133 -10.58 -1.28 -16.50
N LYS A 134 -10.56 -0.05 -16.99
CA LYS A 134 -9.85 1.08 -16.35
C LYS A 134 -10.80 1.98 -15.58
N ASP A 135 -11.75 1.40 -14.88
CA ASP A 135 -12.77 2.17 -14.13
C ASP A 135 -12.19 2.83 -12.87
#